data_804a1f68a8d74e38ebbf789bcbe786db
#
_entry.id   804a1f68a8d74e38ebbf789bcbe786db
#
_cell.length_a   1.000
_cell.length_b   1.000
_cell.length_c   1.000
_cell.angle_alpha   90.00
_cell.angle_beta   90.00
_cell.angle_gamma   90.00
#
_symmetry.space_group_name_H-M   'P 1'
#
loop_
_entity.id
_entity.type
_entity.pdbx_description
1 polymer ?
#
loop_
_entity_poly.entity_id
_entity_poly.type
_entity_poly.pdbx_seq_one_letter_code
_entity_poly.pdbx_strand_id
1 'polypeptide(L)'
;IKNNKPLMSQDQLLIKLFDEVAYVWPRVGYPPLVTPFSQYVKNLALMNVMQMEKGKARWSMIADDIWDMILGKAGRLPGPLAPEIIEKAKAEGRKFFEGNPQDNYPDALDKYRKLMNEKQWETGEDDEELFEYAMHPAQYEAYRSGKAKVEFKADVAKRKAEKQAAAQPVDTPSPAAPASVT
;
A
#
# COMPACT_ATOMS: atom_id res chain seq x y z
N ILE A 1 1.04 24.85 -12.86
CA ILE A 1 1.67 24.00 -11.83
C ILE A 1 1.11 24.49 -10.51
N LYS A 2 0.10 23.80 -9.97
CA LYS A 2 -0.50 24.14 -8.66
C LYS A 2 0.50 23.78 -7.56
N ASN A 3 0.79 24.75 -6.71
CA ASN A 3 1.61 24.62 -5.50
C ASN A 3 1.19 23.39 -4.69
N ASN A 4 2.02 22.36 -4.69
CA ASN A 4 1.82 21.15 -3.90
C ASN A 4 2.29 21.42 -2.46
N LYS A 5 1.67 22.41 -1.79
CA LYS A 5 1.88 22.60 -0.36
C LYS A 5 1.23 21.42 0.36
N PRO A 6 1.95 20.69 1.22
CA PRO A 6 1.34 19.66 2.02
C PRO A 6 0.19 20.25 2.85
N LEU A 7 -0.95 19.55 2.92
CA LEU A 7 -2.15 19.97 3.64
C LEU A 7 -1.87 20.21 5.14
N MET A 8 -0.85 19.56 5.69
CA MET A 8 -0.41 19.69 7.09
C MET A 8 1.08 19.35 7.22
N SER A 9 1.69 19.71 8.35
CA SER A 9 3.06 19.27 8.70
C SER A 9 3.11 17.77 8.95
N GLN A 10 4.31 17.19 8.87
CA GLN A 10 4.52 15.76 9.17
C GLN A 10 4.10 15.41 10.60
N ASP A 11 4.42 16.26 11.57
CA ASP A 11 4.07 16.05 12.98
C ASP A 11 2.55 16.10 13.18
N GLN A 12 1.86 17.05 12.57
CA GLN A 12 0.41 17.13 12.61
C GLN A 12 -0.25 15.91 11.98
N LEU A 13 0.27 15.43 10.85
CA LEU A 13 -0.22 14.22 10.21
C LEU A 13 -0.02 13.00 11.11
N LEU A 14 1.14 12.89 11.75
CA LEU A 14 1.45 11.78 12.65
C LEU A 14 0.51 11.74 13.86
N ILE A 15 0.28 12.88 14.51
CA ILE A 15 -0.67 12.97 15.63
C ILE A 15 -2.07 12.55 15.20
N LYS A 16 -2.59 13.15 14.11
CA LYS A 16 -3.91 12.80 13.58
C LYS A 16 -4.02 11.31 13.19
N LEU A 17 -2.92 10.73 12.66
CA LEU A 17 -2.90 9.32 12.30
C LEU A 17 -3.00 8.41 13.53
N PHE A 18 -2.29 8.72 14.62
CA PHE A 18 -2.40 7.94 15.85
C PHE A 18 -3.81 8.03 16.46
N ASP A 19 -4.39 9.22 16.50
CA ASP A 19 -5.77 9.41 16.98
C ASP A 19 -6.76 8.62 16.11
N GLU A 20 -6.58 8.66 14.80
CA GLU A 20 -7.45 7.93 13.87
C GLU A 20 -7.23 6.41 13.94
N VAL A 21 -6.04 5.91 14.18
CA VAL A 21 -5.79 4.49 14.43
C VAL A 21 -6.52 4.03 15.69
N ALA A 22 -6.44 4.81 16.77
CA ALA A 22 -7.16 4.51 18.01
C ALA A 22 -8.69 4.52 17.81
N TYR A 23 -9.19 5.35 16.89
CA TYR A 23 -10.60 5.40 16.52
C TYR A 23 -11.04 4.23 15.66
N VAL A 24 -10.22 3.88 14.64
CA VAL A 24 -10.51 2.85 13.63
C VAL A 24 -10.45 1.45 14.21
N TRP A 25 -9.37 1.12 14.92
CA TRP A 25 -9.06 -0.23 15.35
C TRP A 25 -10.22 -0.94 16.07
N PRO A 26 -10.85 -0.36 17.12
CA PRO A 26 -11.99 -0.99 17.77
C PRO A 26 -13.21 -1.11 16.84
N ARG A 27 -13.40 -0.19 15.91
CA ARG A 27 -14.57 -0.15 15.02
C ARG A 27 -14.54 -1.17 13.90
N VAL A 28 -13.36 -1.63 13.56
CA VAL A 28 -13.16 -2.73 12.58
C VAL A 28 -12.99 -4.09 13.24
N GLY A 29 -13.39 -4.24 14.51
CA GLY A 29 -13.45 -5.53 15.20
C GLY A 29 -12.13 -5.98 15.84
N TYR A 30 -11.25 -5.08 16.20
CA TYR A 30 -9.96 -5.37 16.88
C TYR A 30 -9.08 -6.39 16.15
N PRO A 31 -8.83 -6.26 14.84
CA PRO A 31 -7.92 -7.19 14.18
C PRO A 31 -6.56 -7.21 14.89
N PRO A 32 -5.87 -8.36 14.94
CA PRO A 32 -4.55 -8.44 15.54
C PRO A 32 -3.57 -7.52 14.78
N LEU A 33 -2.80 -6.71 15.55
CA LEU A 33 -1.88 -5.73 14.95
C LEU A 33 -0.56 -6.38 14.51
N VAL A 34 -0.67 -7.46 13.77
CA VAL A 34 0.43 -8.13 13.05
C VAL A 34 0.20 -8.01 11.54
N THR A 35 1.24 -8.20 10.76
CA THR A 35 1.15 -8.19 9.28
C THR A 35 0.22 -9.29 8.78
N PRO A 36 -0.73 -9.01 7.85
CA PRO A 36 -0.93 -7.74 7.16
C PRO A 36 -1.91 -6.77 7.87
N PHE A 37 -2.62 -7.20 8.92
CA PHE A 37 -3.75 -6.46 9.51
C PHE A 37 -3.34 -5.12 10.14
N SER A 38 -2.16 -5.04 10.74
CA SER A 38 -1.60 -3.77 11.21
C SER A 38 -1.46 -2.73 10.10
N GLN A 39 -1.09 -3.17 8.89
CA GLN A 39 -1.02 -2.32 7.71
C GLN A 39 -2.41 -1.88 7.25
N TYR A 40 -3.39 -2.77 7.30
CA TYR A 40 -4.78 -2.47 6.94
C TYR A 40 -5.39 -1.41 7.86
N VAL A 41 -5.23 -1.55 9.17
CA VAL A 41 -5.69 -0.56 10.15
C VAL A 41 -5.01 0.78 9.93
N LYS A 42 -3.69 0.81 9.80
CA LYS A 42 -2.92 2.03 9.53
C LYS A 42 -3.32 2.68 8.20
N ASN A 43 -3.46 1.91 7.13
CA ASN A 43 -3.82 2.43 5.81
C ASN A 43 -5.25 3.00 5.82
N LEU A 44 -6.19 2.33 6.48
CA LEU A 44 -7.56 2.81 6.62
C LEU A 44 -7.62 4.11 7.41
N ALA A 45 -6.87 4.20 8.51
CA ALA A 45 -6.74 5.44 9.29
C ALA A 45 -6.15 6.58 8.44
N LEU A 46 -5.10 6.30 7.67
CA LEU A 46 -4.50 7.29 6.78
C LEU A 46 -5.49 7.74 5.69
N MET A 47 -6.22 6.81 5.08
CA MET A 47 -7.26 7.13 4.10
C MET A 47 -8.33 8.04 4.72
N ASN A 48 -8.81 7.74 5.92
CA ASN A 48 -9.78 8.55 6.63
C ASN A 48 -9.25 9.97 6.87
N VAL A 49 -8.03 10.11 7.43
CA VAL A 49 -7.42 11.44 7.65
C VAL A 49 -7.35 12.22 6.34
N MET A 50 -6.84 11.62 5.27
CA MET A 50 -6.72 12.29 3.98
C MET A 50 -8.06 12.67 3.34
N GLN A 51 -9.11 11.87 3.54
CA GLN A 51 -10.44 12.18 3.03
C GLN A 51 -11.12 13.28 3.85
N MET A 52 -10.98 13.25 5.17
CA MET A 52 -11.51 14.30 6.06
C MET A 52 -10.85 15.67 5.79
N GLU A 53 -9.55 15.71 5.51
CA GLU A 53 -8.87 16.95 5.11
C GLU A 53 -9.38 17.53 3.77
N LYS A 54 -10.01 16.68 2.95
CA LYS A 54 -10.70 17.07 1.71
C LYS A 54 -12.19 17.37 1.93
N GLY A 55 -12.66 17.43 3.18
CA GLY A 55 -14.05 17.67 3.52
C GLY A 55 -14.99 16.49 3.28
N LYS A 56 -14.44 15.27 3.11
CA LYS A 56 -15.24 14.04 2.97
C LYS A 56 -15.45 13.37 4.33
N ALA A 57 -16.46 12.51 4.42
CA ALA A 57 -16.71 11.72 5.62
C ALA A 57 -15.64 10.62 5.81
N ARG A 58 -15.48 10.17 7.07
CA ARG A 58 -14.79 8.91 7.37
C ARG A 58 -15.42 7.76 6.59
N TRP A 59 -14.64 6.72 6.34
CA TRP A 59 -15.07 5.53 5.61
C TRP A 59 -15.49 5.79 4.15
N SER A 60 -15.27 7.00 3.61
CA SER A 60 -15.59 7.30 2.20
C SER A 60 -14.77 6.48 1.23
N MET A 61 -13.64 5.93 1.68
CA MET A 61 -12.76 5.07 0.90
C MET A 61 -12.25 3.93 1.80
N ILE A 62 -12.57 2.71 1.45
CA ILE A 62 -12.04 1.48 2.07
C ILE A 62 -11.57 0.59 0.91
N ALA A 63 -10.31 0.19 0.92
CA ALA A 63 -9.73 -0.69 -0.09
C ALA A 63 -10.30 -2.12 0.01
N ASP A 64 -10.27 -2.87 -1.08
CA ASP A 64 -10.90 -4.19 -1.13
C ASP A 64 -10.23 -5.23 -0.21
N ASP A 65 -8.92 -5.18 -0.04
CA ASP A 65 -8.18 -6.01 0.91
C ASP A 65 -8.58 -5.73 2.36
N ILE A 66 -8.85 -4.46 2.69
CA ILE A 66 -9.36 -4.06 4.01
C ILE A 66 -10.81 -4.53 4.17
N TRP A 67 -11.63 -4.44 3.11
CA TRP A 67 -12.97 -5.01 3.12
C TRP A 67 -12.94 -6.52 3.32
N ASP A 68 -12.04 -7.25 2.70
CA ASP A 68 -11.91 -8.70 2.85
C ASP A 68 -11.60 -9.08 4.30
N MET A 69 -10.76 -8.31 4.99
CA MET A 69 -10.56 -8.45 6.44
C MET A 69 -11.85 -8.17 7.23
N ILE A 70 -12.51 -7.04 6.98
CA ILE A 70 -13.74 -6.62 7.71
C ILE A 70 -14.87 -7.64 7.49
N LEU A 71 -15.01 -8.15 6.29
CA LEU A 71 -16.05 -9.11 5.93
C LEU A 71 -15.78 -10.53 6.44
N GLY A 72 -14.65 -10.79 7.08
CA GLY A 72 -14.30 -12.08 7.67
C GLY A 72 -13.71 -13.10 6.72
N LYS A 73 -13.35 -12.73 5.50
CA LYS A 73 -12.75 -13.66 4.51
C LYS A 73 -11.37 -14.17 4.94
N ALA A 74 -10.63 -13.38 5.73
CA ALA A 74 -9.34 -13.75 6.29
C ALA A 74 -9.44 -14.38 7.68
N GLY A 75 -10.66 -14.63 8.16
CA GLY A 75 -10.95 -15.20 9.46
C GLY A 75 -11.84 -14.31 10.32
N ARG A 76 -12.31 -14.88 11.42
CA ARG A 76 -13.19 -14.19 12.36
C ARG A 76 -12.41 -13.12 13.13
N LEU A 77 -12.98 -11.92 13.18
CA LEU A 77 -12.44 -10.82 13.97
C LEU A 77 -12.65 -11.03 15.48
N PRO A 78 -11.72 -10.58 16.35
CA PRO A 78 -11.81 -10.76 17.80
C PRO A 78 -12.98 -10.02 18.44
N GLY A 79 -13.37 -8.86 17.91
CA GLY A 79 -14.46 -8.04 18.46
C GLY A 79 -15.56 -7.75 17.45
N PRO A 80 -16.64 -7.11 17.91
CA PRO A 80 -17.74 -6.71 17.04
C PRO A 80 -17.32 -5.56 16.12
N LEU A 81 -17.91 -5.53 14.94
CA LEU A 81 -17.82 -4.37 14.05
C LEU A 81 -18.75 -3.25 14.54
N ALA A 82 -18.34 -2.01 14.35
CA ALA A 82 -19.17 -0.85 14.61
C ALA A 82 -20.39 -0.81 13.66
N PRO A 83 -21.56 -0.32 14.14
CA PRO A 83 -22.78 -0.27 13.33
C PRO A 83 -22.58 0.45 11.99
N GLU A 84 -21.85 1.55 11.98
CA GLU A 84 -21.56 2.33 10.77
C GLU A 84 -20.79 1.55 9.68
N ILE A 85 -19.95 0.61 10.09
CA ILE A 85 -19.22 -0.27 9.16
C ILE A 85 -20.17 -1.33 8.57
N ILE A 86 -21.04 -1.88 9.41
CA ILE A 86 -22.06 -2.85 8.98
C ILE A 86 -23.05 -2.21 8.00
N GLU A 87 -23.53 -1.01 8.31
CA GLU A 87 -24.44 -0.26 7.43
C GLU A 87 -23.77 0.09 6.10
N LYS A 88 -22.52 0.51 6.14
CA LYS A 88 -21.76 0.79 4.93
C LYS A 88 -21.55 -0.46 4.07
N ALA A 89 -21.21 -1.60 4.67
CA ALA A 89 -21.10 -2.86 3.96
C ALA A 89 -22.40 -3.22 3.25
N LYS A 90 -23.54 -3.08 3.95
CA LYS A 90 -24.88 -3.31 3.38
C LYS A 90 -25.20 -2.35 2.24
N ALA A 91 -24.90 -1.06 2.42
CA ALA A 91 -25.14 -0.04 1.39
C ALA A 91 -24.32 -0.27 0.13
N GLU A 92 -23.13 -0.85 0.25
CA GLU A 92 -22.26 -1.24 -0.87
C GLU A 92 -22.58 -2.64 -1.43
N GLY A 93 -23.62 -3.33 -0.91
CA GLY A 93 -23.99 -4.67 -1.34
C GLY A 93 -22.98 -5.76 -0.98
N ARG A 94 -22.10 -5.49 -0.02
CA ARG A 94 -21.07 -6.42 0.43
C ARG A 94 -21.69 -7.48 1.35
N LYS A 95 -21.23 -8.72 1.23
CA LYS A 95 -21.72 -9.85 2.03
C LYS A 95 -20.64 -10.30 3.00
N PHE A 96 -21.03 -10.49 4.27
CA PHE A 96 -20.17 -11.10 5.26
C PHE A 96 -19.92 -12.57 4.93
N PHE A 97 -18.70 -13.01 5.15
CA PHE A 97 -18.30 -14.37 4.91
C PHE A 97 -18.54 -15.21 6.16
N GLU A 98 -19.28 -16.30 6.03
CA GLU A 98 -19.66 -17.21 7.13
C GLU A 98 -19.02 -18.61 6.99
N GLY A 99 -18.26 -18.83 5.90
CA GLY A 99 -17.60 -20.09 5.59
C GLY A 99 -16.27 -20.29 6.30
N ASN A 100 -15.56 -21.36 5.93
CA ASN A 100 -14.18 -21.54 6.34
C ASN A 100 -13.26 -20.60 5.53
N PRO A 101 -12.46 -19.73 6.19
CA PRO A 101 -11.56 -18.82 5.49
C PRO A 101 -10.61 -19.51 4.51
N GLN A 102 -10.22 -20.76 4.78
CA GLN A 102 -9.36 -21.53 3.90
C GLN A 102 -9.98 -21.77 2.51
N ASP A 103 -11.31 -21.79 2.43
CA ASP A 103 -12.01 -21.99 1.14
C ASP A 103 -11.80 -20.79 0.19
N ASN A 104 -11.40 -19.63 0.71
CA ASN A 104 -11.04 -18.46 -0.09
C ASN A 104 -9.63 -18.53 -0.70
N TYR A 105 -8.82 -19.49 -0.25
CA TYR A 105 -7.43 -19.66 -0.66
C TYR A 105 -7.21 -21.08 -1.18
N PRO A 106 -7.77 -21.42 -2.37
CA PRO A 106 -7.57 -22.73 -2.98
C PRO A 106 -6.09 -22.95 -3.28
N ASP A 107 -5.67 -24.23 -3.28
CA ASP A 107 -4.32 -24.59 -3.70
C ASP A 107 -4.07 -24.10 -5.14
N ALA A 108 -3.05 -23.30 -5.31
CA ALA A 108 -2.71 -22.69 -6.58
C ALA A 108 -1.49 -23.35 -7.28
N LEU A 109 -0.80 -24.28 -6.65
CA LEU A 109 0.44 -24.86 -7.18
C LEU A 109 0.23 -25.53 -8.54
N ASP A 110 -0.84 -26.33 -8.69
CA ASP A 110 -1.16 -26.97 -9.96
C ASP A 110 -1.41 -25.98 -11.10
N LYS A 111 -2.06 -24.86 -10.78
CA LYS A 111 -2.28 -23.77 -11.73
C LYS A 111 -0.95 -23.17 -12.19
N TYR A 112 -0.07 -22.83 -11.24
CA TYR A 112 1.20 -22.22 -11.58
C TYR A 112 2.17 -23.19 -12.25
N ARG A 113 2.14 -24.47 -11.90
CA ARG A 113 2.88 -25.53 -12.60
C ARG A 113 2.49 -25.63 -14.08
N LYS A 114 1.18 -25.57 -14.38
CA LYS A 114 0.68 -25.52 -15.77
C LYS A 114 1.18 -24.28 -16.50
N LEU A 115 1.08 -23.11 -15.87
CA LEU A 115 1.55 -21.86 -16.46
C LEU A 115 3.06 -21.86 -16.73
N MET A 116 3.88 -22.45 -15.84
CA MET A 116 5.31 -22.62 -16.05
C MET A 116 5.60 -23.53 -17.24
N ASN A 117 4.89 -24.65 -17.32
CA ASN A 117 5.02 -25.58 -18.46
C ASN A 117 4.65 -24.90 -19.79
N GLU A 118 3.56 -24.13 -19.85
CA GLU A 118 3.15 -23.37 -21.04
C GLU A 118 4.21 -22.34 -21.46
N LYS A 119 4.88 -21.73 -20.48
CA LYS A 119 5.95 -20.74 -20.68
C LYS A 119 7.33 -21.37 -20.86
N GLN A 120 7.44 -22.70 -20.80
CA GLN A 120 8.71 -23.45 -20.83
C GLN A 120 9.69 -22.99 -19.73
N TRP A 121 9.17 -22.71 -18.55
CA TRP A 121 9.94 -22.37 -17.37
C TRP A 121 10.15 -23.62 -16.50
N GLU A 122 11.37 -23.81 -16.02
CA GLU A 122 11.71 -24.90 -15.10
C GLU A 122 11.19 -24.57 -13.70
N THR A 123 10.76 -25.60 -12.97
CA THR A 123 10.24 -25.46 -11.59
C THR A 123 11.34 -25.42 -10.52
N GLY A 124 12.60 -25.71 -10.91
CA GLY A 124 13.72 -25.92 -9.99
C GLY A 124 13.83 -27.36 -9.50
N GLU A 125 14.91 -27.69 -8.80
CA GLU A 125 15.12 -29.07 -8.28
C GLU A 125 14.09 -29.45 -7.20
N ASP A 126 13.77 -28.50 -6.31
CA ASP A 126 12.85 -28.66 -5.18
C ASP A 126 11.56 -27.84 -5.37
N ASP A 127 11.14 -27.61 -6.61
CA ASP A 127 9.99 -26.75 -6.93
C ASP A 127 10.12 -25.30 -6.41
N GLU A 128 11.32 -24.81 -6.08
CA GLU A 128 11.53 -23.48 -5.52
C GLU A 128 11.05 -22.37 -6.47
N GLU A 129 11.30 -22.50 -7.76
CA GLU A 129 10.84 -21.54 -8.78
C GLU A 129 9.31 -21.55 -8.91
N LEU A 130 8.67 -22.70 -8.72
CA LEU A 130 7.22 -22.82 -8.68
C LEU A 130 6.63 -22.11 -7.47
N PHE A 131 7.24 -22.27 -6.29
CA PHE A 131 6.80 -21.56 -5.08
C PHE A 131 6.98 -20.06 -5.22
N GLU A 132 8.11 -19.59 -5.74
CA GLU A 132 8.33 -18.16 -6.01
C GLU A 132 7.28 -17.59 -6.96
N TYR A 133 6.95 -18.32 -8.02
CA TYR A 133 5.93 -17.90 -8.96
C TYR A 133 4.55 -17.86 -8.33
N ALA A 134 4.18 -18.86 -7.54
CA ALA A 134 2.87 -18.93 -6.87
C ALA A 134 2.71 -17.84 -5.81
N MET A 135 3.78 -17.50 -5.08
CA MET A 135 3.77 -16.48 -4.03
C MET A 135 3.83 -15.06 -4.59
N HIS A 136 4.56 -14.84 -5.69
CA HIS A 136 4.84 -13.50 -6.22
C HIS A 136 4.68 -13.44 -7.75
N PRO A 137 3.50 -13.76 -8.31
CA PRO A 137 3.34 -13.99 -9.74
C PRO A 137 3.77 -12.79 -10.61
N ALA A 138 3.38 -11.58 -10.25
CA ALA A 138 3.72 -10.39 -11.04
C ALA A 138 5.21 -10.06 -10.99
N GLN A 139 5.84 -10.21 -9.83
CA GLN A 139 7.28 -9.99 -9.64
C GLN A 139 8.10 -11.05 -10.36
N TYR A 140 7.68 -12.31 -10.25
CA TYR A 140 8.34 -13.42 -10.93
C TYR A 140 8.27 -13.28 -12.45
N GLU A 141 7.12 -12.94 -13.02
CA GLU A 141 6.98 -12.67 -14.45
C GLU A 141 7.85 -11.48 -14.91
N ALA A 142 7.90 -10.41 -14.12
CA ALA A 142 8.76 -9.27 -14.41
C ALA A 142 10.26 -9.65 -14.37
N TYR A 143 10.64 -10.54 -13.46
CA TYR A 143 11.98 -11.08 -13.37
C TYR A 143 12.32 -11.96 -14.59
N ARG A 144 11.50 -12.97 -14.88
CA ARG A 144 11.71 -13.93 -15.97
C ARG A 144 11.67 -13.27 -17.36
N SER A 145 10.85 -12.25 -17.56
CA SER A 145 10.79 -11.47 -18.80
C SER A 145 11.96 -10.47 -18.97
N GLY A 146 12.77 -10.28 -17.94
CA GLY A 146 13.84 -9.26 -17.91
C GLY A 146 13.33 -7.82 -17.67
N LYS A 147 12.03 -7.61 -17.57
CA LYS A 147 11.41 -6.29 -17.32
C LYS A 147 11.89 -5.66 -16.02
N ALA A 148 11.94 -6.41 -14.93
CA ALA A 148 12.43 -5.95 -13.64
C ALA A 148 13.87 -5.40 -13.72
N LYS A 149 14.75 -6.06 -14.49
CA LYS A 149 16.14 -5.61 -14.68
C LYS A 149 16.23 -4.29 -15.45
N VAL A 150 15.37 -4.10 -16.44
CA VAL A 150 15.32 -2.85 -17.24
C VAL A 150 14.80 -1.71 -16.36
N GLU A 151 13.71 -1.93 -15.66
CA GLU A 151 13.12 -0.94 -14.75
C GLU A 151 14.07 -0.54 -13.62
N PHE A 152 14.75 -1.52 -13.01
CA PHE A 152 15.75 -1.25 -11.98
C PHE A 152 16.91 -0.38 -12.49
N LYS A 153 17.43 -0.70 -13.68
CA LYS A 153 18.51 0.10 -14.28
C LYS A 153 18.06 1.55 -14.57
N ALA A 154 16.83 1.72 -15.06
CA ALA A 154 16.26 3.03 -15.31
C ALA A 154 16.07 3.85 -14.00
N ASP A 155 15.57 3.21 -12.95
CA ASP A 155 15.41 3.86 -11.64
C ASP A 155 16.76 4.25 -11.02
N VAL A 156 17.76 3.38 -11.08
CA VAL A 156 19.12 3.68 -10.62
C VAL A 156 19.73 4.86 -11.40
N ALA A 157 19.55 4.91 -12.71
CA ALA A 157 20.03 6.01 -13.53
C ALA A 157 19.34 7.34 -13.14
N LYS A 158 18.02 7.31 -12.95
CA LYS A 158 17.23 8.46 -12.49
C LYS A 158 17.70 8.97 -11.14
N ARG A 159 17.83 8.09 -10.15
CA ARG A 159 18.30 8.47 -8.79
C ARG A 159 19.73 9.04 -8.79
N LYS A 160 20.60 8.52 -9.65
CA LYS A 160 21.95 9.08 -9.82
C LYS A 160 21.91 10.49 -10.41
N ALA A 161 21.08 10.72 -11.44
CA ALA A 161 20.90 12.03 -12.02
C ALA A 161 20.32 13.05 -11.03
N GLU A 162 19.30 12.65 -10.25
CA GLU A 162 18.70 13.48 -9.20
C GLU A 162 19.73 13.85 -8.12
N LYS A 163 20.56 12.90 -7.68
CA LYS A 163 21.64 13.19 -6.71
C LYS A 163 22.70 14.14 -7.26
N GLN A 164 23.07 13.99 -8.53
CA GLN A 164 24.03 14.88 -9.19
C GLN A 164 23.46 16.30 -9.35
N ALA A 165 22.18 16.42 -9.72
CA ALA A 165 21.51 17.71 -9.81
C ALA A 165 21.39 18.41 -8.43
N ALA A 166 21.10 17.65 -7.38
CA ALA A 166 21.03 18.18 -6.01
C ALA A 166 22.41 18.55 -5.41
N ALA A 167 23.49 18.00 -5.95
CA ALA A 167 24.86 18.28 -5.51
C ALA A 167 25.54 19.45 -6.24
N GLN A 168 24.91 20.03 -7.28
CA GLN A 168 25.43 21.24 -7.93
C GLN A 168 25.23 22.45 -7.01
N PRO A 169 26.29 23.25 -6.73
CA PRO A 169 26.13 24.46 -5.93
C PRO A 169 25.18 25.42 -6.64
N VAL A 170 24.17 25.87 -5.90
CA VAL A 170 23.35 27.01 -6.36
C VAL A 170 24.27 28.22 -6.46
N ASP A 171 24.52 28.70 -7.66
CA ASP A 171 25.26 29.90 -7.89
C ASP A 171 24.49 31.07 -7.24
N THR A 172 24.82 31.40 -6.01
CA THR A 172 24.31 32.56 -5.31
C THR A 172 24.99 33.78 -5.95
N PRO A 173 24.25 34.72 -6.54
CA PRO A 173 24.86 35.94 -7.07
C PRO A 173 25.55 36.66 -5.92
N SER A 174 26.84 36.93 -6.10
CA SER A 174 27.66 37.72 -5.17
C SER A 174 27.00 39.08 -4.93
N PRO A 175 26.87 39.55 -3.67
CA PRO A 175 26.34 40.87 -3.42
C PRO A 175 27.22 41.94 -4.08
N ALA A 176 26.58 42.81 -4.91
CA ALA A 176 27.26 43.92 -5.54
C ALA A 176 27.92 44.81 -4.49
N ALA A 177 29.19 45.16 -4.74
CA ALA A 177 29.97 46.06 -3.88
C ALA A 177 29.27 47.45 -3.80
N PRO A 178 29.27 48.10 -2.61
CA PRO A 178 28.69 49.45 -2.49
C PRO A 178 29.46 50.45 -3.32
N ALA A 179 28.73 51.24 -4.12
CA ALA A 179 29.29 52.35 -4.87
C ALA A 179 29.88 53.38 -3.89
N SER A 180 31.17 53.70 -4.07
CA SER A 180 31.84 54.79 -3.39
C SER A 180 31.28 56.12 -3.85
N VAL A 181 30.66 56.85 -2.93
CA VAL A 181 30.28 58.27 -3.14
C VAL A 181 31.51 59.12 -2.87
N THR A 182 31.93 59.84 -3.86
CA THR A 182 32.87 60.99 -3.78
C THR A 182 32.03 62.25 -3.64
#